data_2243651f45392efe730c29d632e5ae63
#
_entry.id   2243651f45392efe730c29d632e5ae63
#
_cell.length_a   1.000
_cell.length_b   1.000
_cell.length_c   1.000
_cell.angle_alpha   90.00
_cell.angle_beta   90.00
_cell.angle_gamma   90.00
#
_symmetry.space_group_name_H-M   'P 1'
#
loop_
_entity.id
_entity.type
_entity.pdbx_description
1 polymer ?
#
loop_
_entity_poly.entity_id
_entity_poly.type
_entity_poly.pdbx_seq_one_letter_code
_entity_poly.pdbx_strand_id
1 'polypeptide(L)'
;QMKLPAIKHKWVGRLIRHKGDISRLNQSRDNVIKELAQEVIETATYQVTLPTAQKAAEKHSRVKNIDEQLKEQKLIVEFLEKSERIFSSMSFDIKNITEIMKLETL
;
A
#
# COMPACT_ATOMS: atom_id res chain seq x y z
N GLN A 1 4.83 27.61 10.49
CA GLN A 1 6.02 26.75 10.43
C GLN A 1 5.96 25.55 11.38
N MET A 2 5.41 25.73 12.58
CA MET A 2 5.22 24.63 13.53
C MET A 2 4.20 23.57 13.07
N LYS A 3 3.25 23.96 12.23
CA LYS A 3 2.20 23.04 11.74
C LYS A 3 2.70 22.06 10.67
N LEU A 4 3.69 22.46 9.84
CA LEU A 4 4.21 21.63 8.76
C LEU A 4 4.89 20.33 9.25
N PRO A 5 5.79 20.37 10.25
CA PRO A 5 6.36 19.13 10.78
C PRO A 5 5.33 18.19 11.40
N ALA A 6 4.33 18.73 12.13
CA ALA A 6 3.27 17.93 12.72
C ALA A 6 2.41 17.26 11.64
N ILE A 7 2.09 17.97 10.56
CA ILE A 7 1.36 17.42 9.42
C ILE A 7 2.17 16.31 8.76
N LYS A 8 3.46 16.53 8.54
CA LYS A 8 4.36 15.54 7.96
C LYS A 8 4.39 14.26 8.79
N HIS A 9 4.47 14.37 10.10
CA HIS A 9 4.43 13.20 11.02
C HIS A 9 3.12 12.42 10.90
N LYS A 10 1.99 13.11 10.79
CA LYS A 10 0.69 12.46 10.59
C LYS A 10 0.62 11.71 9.26
N TRP A 11 1.14 12.29 8.19
CA TRP A 11 1.18 11.66 6.88
C TRP A 11 2.07 10.42 6.87
N VAL A 12 3.26 10.52 7.47
CA VAL A 12 4.18 9.39 7.60
C VAL A 12 3.55 8.26 8.41
N GLY A 13 2.87 8.61 9.53
CA GLY A 13 2.16 7.62 10.35
C GLY A 13 1.06 6.90 9.57
N ARG A 14 0.28 7.61 8.76
CA ARG A 14 -0.74 7.03 7.88
C ARG A 14 -0.11 6.13 6.81
N LEU A 15 0.98 6.58 6.21
CA LEU A 15 1.71 5.81 5.20
C LEU A 15 2.19 4.48 5.76
N ILE A 16 2.81 4.49 6.93
CA ILE A 16 3.28 3.29 7.63
C ILE A 16 2.11 2.34 7.93
N ARG A 17 0.99 2.88 8.40
CA ARG A 17 -0.21 2.09 8.71
C ARG A 17 -0.75 1.39 7.47
N HIS A 18 -0.90 2.10 6.36
CA HIS A 18 -1.41 1.52 5.12
C HIS A 18 -0.45 0.51 4.51
N LYS A 19 0.86 0.74 4.61
CA LYS A 19 1.87 -0.26 4.20
C LYS A 19 1.79 -1.51 5.07
N GLY A 20 1.53 -1.36 6.37
CA GLY A 20 1.28 -2.48 7.28
C GLY A 20 0.03 -3.26 6.89
N ASP A 21 -1.05 -2.57 6.51
CA ASP A 21 -2.28 -3.19 6.03
C ASP A 21 -2.05 -3.98 4.75
N ILE A 22 -1.26 -3.46 3.81
CA ILE A 22 -0.88 -4.17 2.59
C ILE A 22 -0.12 -5.45 2.92
N SER A 23 0.82 -5.39 3.85
CA SER A 23 1.58 -6.58 4.30
C SER A 23 0.66 -7.65 4.88
N ARG A 24 -0.28 -7.25 5.75
CA ARG A 24 -1.27 -8.17 6.33
C ARG A 24 -2.19 -8.77 5.29
N LEU A 25 -2.64 -7.98 4.33
CA LEU A 25 -3.49 -8.46 3.23
C LEU A 25 -2.74 -9.46 2.35
N ASN A 26 -1.48 -9.21 2.04
CA ASN A 26 -0.65 -10.13 1.27
C ASN A 26 -0.49 -11.47 2.00
N GLN A 27 -0.26 -11.44 3.30
CA GLN A 27 -0.15 -12.65 4.11
C GLN A 27 -1.48 -13.40 4.17
N SER A 28 -2.59 -12.69 4.36
CA SER A 28 -3.94 -13.26 4.32
C SER A 28 -4.24 -13.90 2.97
N ARG A 29 -3.85 -13.26 1.88
CA ARG A 29 -3.98 -13.78 0.52
C ARG A 29 -3.26 -15.11 0.36
N ASP A 30 -2.01 -15.17 0.79
CA ASP A 30 -1.20 -16.39 0.72
C ASP A 30 -1.84 -17.54 1.54
N ASN A 31 -2.34 -17.22 2.73
CA ASN A 31 -3.00 -18.20 3.58
C ASN A 31 -4.29 -18.74 2.96
N VAL A 32 -5.11 -17.86 2.38
CA VAL A 32 -6.35 -18.24 1.71
C VAL A 32 -6.06 -19.09 0.48
N ILE A 33 -5.05 -18.75 -0.31
CA ILE A 33 -4.64 -19.55 -1.47
C ILE A 33 -4.20 -20.95 -1.02
N LYS A 34 -3.43 -21.07 0.06
CA LYS A 34 -3.02 -22.37 0.60
C LYS A 34 -4.21 -23.21 1.03
N GLU A 35 -5.16 -22.62 1.75
CA GLU A 35 -6.37 -23.32 2.19
C GLU A 35 -7.20 -23.81 1.01
N LEU A 36 -7.44 -22.94 0.03
CA LEU A 36 -8.24 -23.27 -1.15
C LEU A 36 -7.55 -24.29 -2.05
N ALA A 37 -6.23 -24.18 -2.22
CA ALA A 37 -5.46 -25.14 -2.99
C ALA A 37 -5.52 -26.54 -2.34
N GLN A 38 -5.39 -26.60 -1.02
CA GLN A 38 -5.51 -27.86 -0.27
C GLN A 38 -6.91 -28.47 -0.43
N GLU A 39 -7.94 -27.67 -0.35
CA GLU A 39 -9.33 -28.08 -0.57
C GLU A 39 -9.53 -28.66 -1.97
N VAL A 40 -8.98 -28.00 -3.00
CA VAL A 40 -9.05 -28.49 -4.39
C VAL A 40 -8.37 -29.85 -4.51
N ILE A 41 -7.20 -30.03 -3.91
CA ILE A 41 -6.48 -31.31 -3.95
C ILE A 41 -7.27 -32.41 -3.25
N GLU A 42 -7.85 -32.10 -2.09
CA GLU A 42 -8.60 -33.08 -1.29
C GLU A 42 -9.93 -33.50 -1.94
N THR A 43 -10.60 -32.55 -2.62
CA THR A 43 -11.92 -32.83 -3.22
C THR A 43 -11.86 -33.29 -4.67
N ALA A 44 -10.69 -33.22 -5.30
CA ALA A 44 -10.55 -33.65 -6.69
C ALA A 44 -10.68 -35.17 -6.82
N THR A 45 -11.39 -35.59 -7.87
CA THR A 45 -11.56 -37.02 -8.21
C THR A 45 -10.37 -37.57 -9.00
N TYR A 46 -9.45 -36.71 -9.39
CA TYR A 46 -8.23 -37.07 -10.09
C TYR A 46 -7.05 -36.31 -9.46
N GLN A 47 -5.84 -36.76 -9.79
CA GLN A 47 -4.65 -36.17 -9.20
C GLN A 47 -4.40 -34.76 -9.75
N VAL A 48 -4.36 -33.78 -8.86
CA VAL A 48 -4.12 -32.36 -9.20
C VAL A 48 -2.77 -31.95 -8.62
N THR A 49 -1.95 -31.30 -9.44
CA THR A 49 -0.67 -30.78 -8.98
C THR A 49 -0.86 -29.50 -8.15
N LEU A 50 0.04 -29.23 -7.24
CA LEU A 50 -0.01 -28.02 -6.41
C LEU A 50 -0.07 -26.73 -7.23
N PRO A 51 0.74 -26.52 -8.29
CA PRO A 51 0.63 -25.31 -9.12
C PRO A 51 -0.74 -25.14 -9.76
N THR A 52 -1.37 -26.23 -10.22
CA THR A 52 -2.70 -26.18 -10.83
C THR A 52 -3.75 -25.83 -9.77
N ALA A 53 -3.66 -26.40 -8.58
CA ALA A 53 -4.57 -26.09 -7.46
C ALA A 53 -4.42 -24.63 -7.03
N GLN A 54 -3.22 -24.09 -6.97
CA GLN A 54 -2.96 -22.69 -6.64
C GLN A 54 -3.56 -21.75 -7.67
N LYS A 55 -3.45 -22.03 -8.95
CA LYS A 55 -4.08 -21.23 -10.03
C LYS A 55 -5.59 -21.24 -9.92
N ALA A 56 -6.19 -22.38 -9.61
CA ALA A 56 -7.62 -22.47 -9.37
C ALA A 56 -8.04 -21.65 -8.14
N ALA A 57 -7.25 -21.69 -7.07
CA ALA A 57 -7.49 -20.92 -5.85
C ALA A 57 -7.45 -19.41 -6.11
N GLU A 58 -6.54 -18.92 -6.95
CA GLU A 58 -6.42 -17.52 -7.30
C GLU A 58 -7.67 -16.95 -7.96
N LYS A 59 -8.47 -17.78 -8.60
CA LYS A 59 -9.73 -17.38 -9.24
C LYS A 59 -10.91 -17.34 -8.27
N HIS A 60 -10.73 -17.80 -7.03
CA HIS A 60 -11.79 -17.85 -6.05
C HIS A 60 -12.19 -16.43 -5.60
N SER A 61 -13.48 -16.23 -5.32
CA SER A 61 -14.02 -14.92 -4.91
C SER A 61 -13.36 -14.36 -3.64
N ARG A 62 -12.98 -15.20 -2.68
CA ARG A 62 -12.27 -14.77 -1.47
C ARG A 62 -10.92 -14.11 -1.79
N VAL A 63 -10.19 -14.70 -2.74
CA VAL A 63 -8.90 -14.14 -3.19
C VAL A 63 -9.11 -12.85 -3.97
N LYS A 64 -10.12 -12.81 -4.83
CA LYS A 64 -10.47 -11.59 -5.59
C LYS A 64 -10.86 -10.44 -4.67
N ASN A 65 -11.58 -10.71 -3.60
CA ASN A 65 -11.94 -9.69 -2.59
C ASN A 65 -10.70 -9.12 -1.92
N ILE A 66 -9.74 -9.97 -1.57
CA ILE A 66 -8.47 -9.53 -0.98
C ILE A 66 -7.68 -8.71 -2.00
N ASP A 67 -7.65 -9.12 -3.26
CA ASP A 67 -6.96 -8.40 -4.34
C ASP A 67 -7.55 -7.00 -4.55
N GLU A 68 -8.88 -6.86 -4.47
CA GLU A 68 -9.53 -5.55 -4.53
C GLU A 68 -9.13 -4.65 -3.35
N GLN A 69 -9.10 -5.19 -2.14
CA GLN A 69 -8.65 -4.46 -0.97
C GLN A 69 -7.18 -4.06 -1.09
N LEU A 70 -6.33 -4.93 -1.61
CA LEU A 70 -4.93 -4.62 -1.89
C LEU A 70 -4.80 -3.48 -2.88
N LYS A 71 -5.58 -3.50 -3.95
CA LYS A 71 -5.60 -2.44 -4.95
C LYS A 71 -5.98 -1.09 -4.34
N GLU A 72 -7.02 -1.06 -3.50
CA GLU A 72 -7.44 0.14 -2.78
C GLU A 72 -6.33 0.67 -1.88
N GLN A 73 -5.72 -0.20 -1.07
CA GLN A 73 -4.65 0.21 -0.16
C GLN A 73 -3.42 0.73 -0.91
N LYS A 74 -3.07 0.12 -2.03
CA LYS A 74 -1.96 0.57 -2.87
C LYS A 74 -2.24 1.95 -3.47
N LEU A 75 -3.47 2.23 -3.87
CA LEU A 75 -3.88 3.55 -4.36
C LEU A 75 -3.79 4.61 -3.26
N ILE A 76 -4.20 4.28 -2.05
CA ILE A 76 -4.08 5.19 -0.89
C ILE A 76 -2.60 5.50 -0.60
N VAL A 77 -1.76 4.48 -0.57
CA VAL A 77 -0.31 4.65 -0.36
C VAL A 77 0.29 5.53 -1.45
N GLU A 78 -0.04 5.29 -2.71
CA GLU A 78 0.44 6.11 -3.82
C GLU A 78 0.01 7.57 -3.67
N PHE A 79 -1.24 7.81 -3.30
CA PHE A 79 -1.75 9.16 -3.03
C PHE A 79 -0.99 9.84 -1.89
N LEU A 80 -0.77 9.12 -0.77
CA LEU A 80 -0.05 9.64 0.37
C LEU A 80 1.42 9.96 0.03
N GLU A 81 2.07 9.12 -0.74
CA GLU A 81 3.45 9.36 -1.18
C GLU A 81 3.55 10.58 -2.09
N LYS A 82 2.62 10.75 -3.01
CA LYS A 82 2.56 11.94 -3.88
C LYS A 82 2.31 13.20 -3.07
N SER A 83 1.39 13.15 -2.11
CA SER A 83 1.07 14.29 -1.25
C SER A 83 2.26 14.69 -0.39
N GLU A 84 2.99 13.73 0.15
CA GLU A 84 4.21 13.99 0.92
C GLU A 84 5.27 14.68 0.06
N ARG A 85 5.45 14.25 -1.17
CA ARG A 85 6.39 14.89 -2.10
C ARG A 85 6.01 16.33 -2.43
N ILE A 86 4.71 16.58 -2.62
CA ILE A 86 4.19 17.93 -2.86
C ILE A 86 4.47 18.84 -1.66
N PHE A 87 4.17 18.36 -0.44
CA PHE A 87 4.45 19.10 0.79
C PHE A 87 5.94 19.41 0.95
N SER A 88 6.80 18.46 0.69
CA SER A 88 8.25 18.63 0.76
C SER A 88 8.74 19.67 -0.26
N SER A 89 8.20 19.63 -1.47
CA SER A 89 8.50 20.59 -2.53
C SER A 89 8.04 21.99 -2.15
N MET A 90 6.82 22.15 -1.65
CA MET A 90 6.28 23.44 -1.20
C MET A 90 7.12 24.03 -0.07
N SER A 91 7.52 23.24 0.89
CA SER A 91 8.36 23.66 2.01
C SER A 91 9.72 24.16 1.53
N PHE A 92 10.32 23.49 0.54
CA PHE A 92 11.57 23.89 -0.09
C PHE A 92 11.40 25.22 -0.84
N ASP A 93 10.33 25.38 -1.62
CA ASP A 93 10.04 26.60 -2.37
C ASP A 93 9.86 27.82 -1.45
N ILE A 94 9.13 27.65 -0.36
CA ILE A 94 8.94 28.71 0.65
C ILE A 94 10.28 29.14 1.25
N LYS A 95 11.14 28.20 1.57
CA LYS A 95 12.48 28.47 2.10
C LYS A 95 13.33 29.26 1.10
N ASN A 96 13.32 28.88 -0.17
CA ASN A 96 14.04 29.57 -1.23
C ASN A 96 13.55 31.01 -1.41
N ILE A 97 12.25 31.24 -1.44
CA ILE A 97 11.65 32.58 -1.54
C ILE A 97 12.10 33.45 -0.36
N THR A 98 12.07 32.92 0.85
CA THR A 98 12.49 33.62 2.06
C THR A 98 13.96 34.01 1.98
N GLU A 99 14.84 33.16 1.50
CA GLU A 99 16.27 33.44 1.34
C GLU A 99 16.51 34.55 0.28
N ILE A 100 15.78 34.49 -0.84
CA ILE A 100 15.85 35.55 -1.88
C ILE A 100 15.39 36.89 -1.32
N MET A 101 14.29 36.93 -0.58
CA MET A 101 13.78 38.14 0.05
C MET A 101 14.78 38.72 1.04
N LYS A 102 15.48 37.94 1.81
CA LYS A 102 16.55 38.36 2.72
C LYS A 102 17.71 39.01 1.96
N LEU A 103 18.10 38.46 0.82
CA LEU A 103 19.16 38.98 -0.02
C LEU A 103 18.77 40.34 -0.62
N GLU A 104 17.51 40.53 -1.00
CA GLU A 104 17.01 41.79 -1.55
C GLU A 104 16.95 42.92 -0.52
N THR A 105 16.77 42.57 0.76
CA THR A 105 16.70 43.59 1.84
C THR A 105 18.05 43.95 2.43
N LEU A 106 19.11 43.27 2.04
CA LEU A 106 20.48 43.59 2.42
C LEU A 106 21.07 44.64 1.45
#